data_85fcc6ce3bff85e38ed66d8168832a4b
#
_entry.id   85fcc6ce3bff85e38ed66d8168832a4b
#
_cell.length_a   1.000
_cell.length_b   1.000
_cell.length_c   1.000
_cell.angle_alpha   90.00
_cell.angle_beta   90.00
_cell.angle_gamma   90.00
#
_symmetry.space_group_name_H-M   'P 1'
#
loop_
_entity.id
_entity.type
_entity.pdbx_description
1 polymer ?
#
loop_
_entity_poly.entity_id
_entity_poly.type
_entity_poly.pdbx_seq_one_letter_code
_entity_poly.pdbx_strand_id
1 'polypeptide(L)'
;MPRKMKVTKSPENKAYQNRRTEMVEKATEDLEPLQTSPPNYMKGTIAGRAWQRITPILRQSTIIKNADRSTVEALCTSISLYRLSFDDIQQNGIQTPIYKTLQNSRGEAIGQDFVGFKKNPAVTTMDAAIRQIRSLSSELGLTPTSRASLLSLTADGESDDGPSLADMLSGGDDF
;
A
#
# COMPACT_ATOMS: atom_id res chain seq x y z
N MET A 1 14.20 3.92 17.56
CA MET A 1 13.05 4.62 16.96
C MET A 1 11.93 4.70 17.98
N PRO A 2 11.29 5.87 18.19
CA PRO A 2 10.16 5.97 19.11
C PRO A 2 9.01 5.10 18.58
N ARG A 3 8.33 4.38 19.50
CA ARG A 3 7.17 3.54 19.18
C ARG A 3 6.08 4.39 18.52
N LYS A 4 5.57 3.96 17.36
CA LYS A 4 4.36 4.56 16.76
C LYS A 4 3.26 4.56 17.81
N MET A 5 2.60 5.70 17.99
CA MET A 5 1.53 5.83 18.97
C MET A 5 0.31 5.03 18.51
N LYS A 6 -0.23 4.21 19.41
CA LYS A 6 -1.45 3.44 19.18
C LYS A 6 -2.65 4.33 19.46
N VAL A 7 -3.61 4.31 18.55
CA VAL A 7 -4.97 4.83 18.76
C VAL A 7 -5.76 3.69 19.41
N THR A 8 -6.37 3.87 20.58
CA THR A 8 -7.06 2.80 21.32
C THR A 8 -8.06 3.37 22.32
N LYS A 9 -9.21 2.70 22.48
CA LYS A 9 -10.30 3.04 23.42
C LYS A 9 -10.48 1.98 24.53
N SER A 10 -9.58 0.98 24.66
CA SER A 10 -9.72 -0.06 25.69
C SER A 10 -9.79 0.56 27.10
N PRO A 11 -10.70 0.08 27.98
CA PRO A 11 -10.80 0.55 29.37
C PRO A 11 -9.55 0.33 30.19
N GLU A 12 -8.66 -0.60 29.77
CA GLU A 12 -7.36 -0.84 30.40
C GLU A 12 -6.31 0.22 30.04
N ASN A 13 -6.59 1.07 29.05
CA ASN A 13 -5.68 2.11 28.63
C ASN A 13 -5.79 3.36 29.52
N LYS A 14 -4.67 4.09 29.64
CA LYS A 14 -4.64 5.34 30.37
C LYS A 14 -5.63 6.35 29.77
N ALA A 15 -6.40 7.03 30.59
CA ALA A 15 -7.43 7.99 30.16
C ALA A 15 -6.97 9.02 29.13
N TYR A 16 -5.68 9.39 29.10
CA TYR A 16 -5.12 10.30 28.10
C TYR A 16 -5.08 9.69 26.67
N GLN A 17 -4.95 8.36 26.54
CA GLN A 17 -4.94 7.68 25.24
C GLN A 17 -6.34 7.67 24.64
N ASN A 18 -7.36 7.44 25.45
CA ASN A 18 -8.75 7.48 25.01
C ASN A 18 -9.16 8.90 24.59
N ARG A 19 -8.84 9.92 25.40
CA ARG A 19 -9.06 11.33 25.03
C ARG A 19 -8.41 11.70 23.69
N ARG A 20 -7.21 11.20 23.43
CA ARG A 20 -6.51 11.48 22.19
C ARG A 20 -7.20 10.83 20.99
N THR A 21 -7.71 9.61 21.14
CA THR A 21 -8.50 8.92 20.12
C THR A 21 -9.75 9.73 19.79
N GLU A 22 -10.50 10.16 20.81
CA GLU A 22 -11.68 11.02 20.64
C GLU A 22 -11.35 12.36 19.95
N MET A 23 -10.20 12.94 20.28
CA MET A 23 -9.74 14.18 19.60
C MET A 23 -9.44 13.92 18.11
N VAL A 24 -8.83 12.80 17.76
CA VAL A 24 -8.57 12.43 16.36
C VAL A 24 -9.88 12.18 15.61
N GLU A 25 -10.82 11.46 16.20
CA GLU A 25 -12.14 11.21 15.60
C GLU A 25 -12.90 12.52 15.37
N LYS A 26 -12.99 13.40 16.38
CA LYS A 26 -13.60 14.73 16.23
C LYS A 26 -12.91 15.58 15.17
N ALA A 27 -11.57 15.56 15.13
CA ALA A 27 -10.81 16.32 14.14
C ALA A 27 -10.99 15.79 12.71
N THR A 28 -11.39 14.53 12.56
CA THR A 28 -11.64 13.92 11.24
C THR A 28 -13.12 13.88 10.85
N GLU A 29 -14.03 14.14 11.77
CA GLU A 29 -15.48 14.08 11.54
C GLU A 29 -15.92 15.06 10.44
N ASP A 30 -15.41 16.29 10.47
CA ASP A 30 -15.72 17.35 9.51
C ASP A 30 -14.97 17.23 8.17
N LEU A 31 -14.04 16.26 8.03
CA LEU A 31 -13.28 16.10 6.81
C LEU A 31 -14.08 15.36 5.74
N GLU A 32 -13.97 15.83 4.50
CA GLU A 32 -14.60 15.19 3.35
C GLU A 32 -14.15 13.73 3.19
N PRO A 33 -15.08 12.83 2.82
CA PRO A 33 -14.74 11.44 2.54
C PRO A 33 -13.79 11.35 1.33
N LEU A 34 -12.94 10.34 1.32
CA LEU A 34 -12.00 10.09 0.23
C LEU A 34 -12.73 10.04 -1.12
N GLN A 35 -12.22 10.78 -2.11
CA GLN A 35 -12.76 10.85 -3.46
C GLN A 35 -12.84 9.45 -4.11
N THR A 36 -13.99 9.10 -4.68
CA THR A 36 -14.19 7.79 -5.32
C THR A 36 -13.43 7.66 -6.65
N SER A 37 -13.44 8.70 -7.46
CA SER A 37 -12.78 8.71 -8.76
C SER A 37 -11.28 8.93 -8.62
N PRO A 38 -10.44 8.24 -9.42
CA PRO A 38 -9.01 8.52 -9.43
C PRO A 38 -8.72 9.93 -9.96
N PRO A 39 -7.61 10.54 -9.54
CA PRO A 39 -7.12 11.79 -10.11
C PRO A 39 -7.01 11.71 -11.64
N ASN A 40 -7.21 12.84 -12.32
CA ASN A 40 -7.26 12.87 -13.79
C ASN A 40 -6.01 12.25 -14.44
N TYR A 41 -4.82 12.51 -13.89
CA TYR A 41 -3.55 12.00 -14.41
C TYR A 41 -3.38 10.48 -14.23
N MET A 42 -4.15 9.85 -13.33
CA MET A 42 -4.14 8.40 -13.11
C MET A 42 -5.18 7.65 -13.95
N LYS A 43 -6.16 8.35 -14.53
CA LYS A 43 -7.22 7.71 -15.32
C LYS A 43 -6.65 6.90 -16.48
N GLY A 44 -7.17 5.70 -16.69
CA GLY A 44 -6.69 4.77 -17.72
C GLY A 44 -5.40 4.02 -17.42
N THR A 45 -4.66 4.41 -16.36
CA THR A 45 -3.41 3.77 -15.96
C THR A 45 -3.63 2.59 -15.01
N ILE A 46 -2.55 1.84 -14.73
CA ILE A 46 -2.54 0.78 -13.70
C ILE A 46 -2.84 1.38 -12.32
N ALA A 47 -2.27 2.55 -12.02
CA ALA A 47 -2.52 3.26 -10.77
C ALA A 47 -4.01 3.65 -10.61
N GLY A 48 -4.66 4.11 -11.68
CA GLY A 48 -6.09 4.41 -11.68
C GLY A 48 -6.97 3.19 -11.43
N ARG A 49 -6.62 2.03 -12.00
CA ARG A 49 -7.30 0.77 -11.69
C ARG A 49 -7.10 0.31 -10.24
N ALA A 50 -5.89 0.51 -9.70
CA ALA A 50 -5.60 0.25 -8.29
C ALA A 50 -6.43 1.15 -7.38
N TRP A 51 -6.53 2.44 -7.69
CA TRP A 51 -7.40 3.39 -6.99
C TRP A 51 -8.85 2.91 -6.90
N GLN A 52 -9.44 2.54 -8.04
CA GLN A 52 -10.83 2.06 -8.09
C GLN A 52 -11.09 0.81 -7.23
N ARG A 53 -10.07 -0.05 -7.04
CA ARG A 53 -10.17 -1.26 -6.20
C ARG A 53 -9.99 -0.97 -4.71
N ILE A 54 -9.10 -0.04 -4.36
CA ILE A 54 -8.70 0.21 -2.97
C ILE A 54 -9.63 1.22 -2.30
N THR A 55 -10.07 2.25 -3.01
CA THR A 55 -10.90 3.33 -2.46
C THR A 55 -12.20 2.83 -1.81
N PRO A 56 -12.97 1.89 -2.39
CA PRO A 56 -14.18 1.38 -1.73
C PRO A 56 -13.90 0.75 -0.37
N ILE A 57 -12.75 0.08 -0.22
CA ILE A 57 -12.32 -0.54 1.05
C ILE A 57 -11.93 0.55 2.05
N LEU A 58 -11.14 1.54 1.62
CA LEU A 58 -10.70 2.64 2.49
C LEU A 58 -11.87 3.51 2.97
N ARG A 59 -12.87 3.70 2.14
CA ARG A 59 -14.08 4.48 2.50
C ARG A 59 -14.96 3.82 3.55
N GLN A 60 -14.83 2.53 3.78
CA GLN A 60 -15.49 1.84 4.90
C GLN A 60 -14.86 2.24 6.25
N SER A 61 -13.62 2.73 6.23
CA SER A 61 -12.97 3.28 7.42
C SER A 61 -13.46 4.70 7.69
N THR A 62 -13.88 4.98 8.91
CA THR A 62 -14.30 6.33 9.36
C THR A 62 -13.12 7.29 9.48
N ILE A 63 -11.90 6.76 9.58
CA ILE A 63 -10.67 7.52 9.86
C ILE A 63 -10.04 8.07 8.58
N ILE A 64 -10.11 7.31 7.47
CA ILE A 64 -9.49 7.69 6.20
C ILE A 64 -10.37 8.69 5.46
N LYS A 65 -9.82 9.86 5.23
CA LYS A 65 -10.51 11.00 4.63
C LYS A 65 -9.78 11.52 3.39
N ASN A 66 -10.34 12.52 2.73
CA ASN A 66 -9.75 13.12 1.54
C ASN A 66 -8.40 13.82 1.85
N ALA A 67 -8.14 14.14 3.10
CA ALA A 67 -6.82 14.62 3.56
C ALA A 67 -5.71 13.59 3.32
N ASP A 68 -6.03 12.29 3.33
CA ASP A 68 -5.07 11.19 3.12
C ASP A 68 -4.89 10.83 1.64
N ARG A 69 -5.51 11.59 0.75
CA ARG A 69 -5.52 11.35 -0.69
C ARG A 69 -4.13 11.14 -1.27
N SER A 70 -3.14 11.95 -0.88
CA SER A 70 -1.76 11.85 -1.38
C SER A 70 -1.10 10.51 -1.01
N THR A 71 -1.40 9.99 0.18
CA THR A 71 -0.91 8.68 0.63
C THR A 71 -1.52 7.54 -0.21
N VAL A 72 -2.81 7.65 -0.54
CA VAL A 72 -3.49 6.68 -1.42
C VAL A 72 -2.96 6.78 -2.86
N GLU A 73 -2.70 7.99 -3.37
CA GLU A 73 -2.06 8.21 -4.67
C GLU A 73 -0.67 7.58 -4.74
N ALA A 74 0.14 7.74 -3.68
CA ALA A 74 1.46 7.13 -3.57
C ALA A 74 1.39 5.60 -3.55
N LEU A 75 0.43 5.01 -2.82
CA LEU A 75 0.19 3.57 -2.82
C LEU A 75 -0.17 3.05 -4.21
N CYS A 76 -1.12 3.70 -4.88
CA CYS A 76 -1.56 3.31 -6.23
C CYS A 76 -0.43 3.44 -7.26
N THR A 77 0.41 4.48 -7.16
CA THR A 77 1.59 4.67 -7.99
C THR A 77 2.63 3.58 -7.74
N SER A 78 2.88 3.23 -6.48
CA SER A 78 3.80 2.15 -6.12
C SER A 78 3.33 0.79 -6.67
N ILE A 79 2.02 0.52 -6.67
CA ILE A 79 1.43 -0.66 -7.31
C ILE A 79 1.65 -0.65 -8.84
N SER A 80 1.55 0.52 -9.47
CA SER A 80 1.85 0.65 -10.90
C SER A 80 3.32 0.36 -11.21
N LEU A 81 4.25 0.93 -10.42
CA LEU A 81 5.68 0.67 -10.55
C LEU A 81 6.01 -0.81 -10.36
N TYR A 82 5.42 -1.45 -9.34
CA TYR A 82 5.57 -2.89 -9.13
C TYR A 82 5.16 -3.70 -10.36
N ARG A 83 3.99 -3.41 -10.94
CA ARG A 83 3.48 -4.12 -12.12
C ARG A 83 4.35 -3.91 -13.35
N LEU A 84 4.73 -2.68 -13.65
CA LEU A 84 5.59 -2.35 -14.79
C LEU A 84 6.97 -3.00 -14.65
N SER A 85 7.55 -2.98 -13.45
CA SER A 85 8.82 -3.64 -13.19
C SER A 85 8.72 -5.15 -13.30
N PHE A 86 7.61 -5.75 -12.87
CA PHE A 86 7.35 -7.18 -13.02
C PHE A 86 7.27 -7.56 -14.50
N ASP A 87 6.54 -6.81 -15.29
CA ASP A 87 6.38 -7.06 -16.74
C ASP A 87 7.72 -6.93 -17.47
N ASP A 88 8.55 -5.91 -17.11
CA ASP A 88 9.90 -5.75 -17.66
C ASP A 88 10.81 -6.96 -17.31
N ILE A 89 10.77 -7.41 -16.04
CA ILE A 89 11.55 -8.58 -15.62
C ILE A 89 11.12 -9.85 -16.36
N GLN A 90 9.82 -10.01 -16.62
CA GLN A 90 9.30 -11.15 -17.40
C GLN A 90 9.79 -11.12 -18.85
N GLN A 91 9.89 -9.93 -19.44
CA GLN A 91 10.33 -9.77 -20.84
C GLN A 91 11.84 -9.81 -21.00
N ASN A 92 12.58 -9.13 -20.13
CA ASN A 92 13.99 -8.86 -20.27
C ASN A 92 14.89 -9.67 -19.31
N GLY A 93 14.25 -10.41 -18.36
CA GLY A 93 14.96 -11.19 -17.35
C GLY A 93 15.53 -10.33 -16.21
N ILE A 94 16.11 -11.01 -15.22
CA ILE A 94 16.72 -10.40 -14.03
C ILE A 94 18.04 -9.72 -14.37
N GLN A 95 18.70 -10.20 -15.43
CA GLN A 95 19.99 -9.72 -15.91
C GLN A 95 19.89 -9.39 -17.40
N THR A 96 20.50 -8.28 -17.78
CA THR A 96 20.58 -7.85 -19.19
C THR A 96 22.00 -8.06 -19.69
N PRO A 97 22.20 -8.72 -20.83
CA PRO A 97 23.53 -8.89 -21.40
C PRO A 97 24.08 -7.53 -21.87
N ILE A 98 25.36 -7.33 -21.64
CA ILE A 98 26.11 -6.14 -22.12
C ILE A 98 26.96 -6.55 -23.29
N TYR A 99 26.80 -5.81 -24.37
CA TYR A 99 27.62 -5.96 -25.57
C TYR A 99 28.47 -4.71 -25.80
N LYS A 100 29.71 -4.88 -26.16
CA LYS A 100 30.61 -3.83 -26.63
C LYS A 100 30.68 -3.86 -28.15
N THR A 101 30.37 -2.72 -28.76
CA THR A 101 30.54 -2.60 -30.22
C THR A 101 32.01 -2.63 -30.61
N LEU A 102 32.38 -3.57 -31.48
CA LEU A 102 33.70 -3.63 -32.08
C LEU A 102 33.72 -2.70 -33.29
N GLN A 103 34.77 -1.88 -33.38
CA GLN A 103 34.96 -0.95 -34.49
C GLN A 103 36.27 -1.28 -35.23
N ASN A 104 36.26 -1.12 -36.55
CA ASN A 104 37.48 -1.21 -37.34
C ASN A 104 38.31 0.09 -37.20
N SER A 105 39.50 0.12 -37.81
CA SER A 105 40.38 1.28 -37.81
C SER A 105 39.78 2.55 -38.43
N ARG A 106 38.65 2.44 -39.12
CA ARG A 106 37.89 3.56 -39.73
C ARG A 106 36.71 4.00 -38.87
N GLY A 107 36.48 3.39 -37.67
CA GLY A 107 35.40 3.70 -36.79
C GLY A 107 34.07 3.05 -37.17
N GLU A 108 34.02 2.18 -38.16
CA GLU A 108 32.78 1.48 -38.56
C GLU A 108 32.55 0.28 -37.65
N ALA A 109 31.28 0.07 -37.26
CA ALA A 109 30.91 -1.07 -36.42
C ALA A 109 30.99 -2.38 -37.21
N ILE A 110 31.86 -3.30 -36.76
CA ILE A 110 32.12 -4.60 -37.39
C ILE A 110 31.48 -5.78 -36.65
N GLY A 111 30.98 -5.54 -35.42
CA GLY A 111 30.38 -6.59 -34.62
C GLY A 111 30.09 -6.13 -33.20
N GLN A 112 29.63 -7.07 -32.40
CA GLN A 112 29.41 -6.88 -30.96
C GLN A 112 30.07 -8.02 -30.21
N ASP A 113 30.82 -7.67 -29.15
CA ASP A 113 31.45 -8.63 -28.25
C ASP A 113 30.69 -8.66 -26.93
N PHE A 114 30.40 -9.85 -26.42
CA PHE A 114 29.74 -10.03 -25.14
C PHE A 114 30.71 -9.73 -24.00
N VAL A 115 30.37 -8.77 -23.15
CA VAL A 115 31.24 -8.31 -22.05
C VAL A 115 30.82 -8.89 -20.70
N GLY A 116 29.51 -9.23 -20.55
CA GLY A 116 28.97 -9.75 -19.30
C GLY A 116 27.50 -9.44 -19.11
N PHE A 117 27.02 -9.60 -17.89
CA PHE A 117 25.65 -9.29 -17.51
C PHE A 117 25.60 -8.10 -16.58
N LYS A 118 24.55 -7.28 -16.71
CA LYS A 118 24.21 -6.21 -15.80
C LYS A 118 22.86 -6.54 -15.14
N LYS A 119 22.72 -6.26 -13.85
CA LYS A 119 21.42 -6.38 -13.16
C LYS A 119 20.39 -5.49 -13.85
N ASN A 120 19.22 -6.05 -14.14
CA ASN A 120 18.10 -5.26 -14.67
C ASN A 120 17.67 -4.20 -13.64
N PRO A 121 17.62 -2.90 -13.99
CA PRO A 121 17.16 -1.83 -13.08
C PRO A 121 15.76 -2.05 -12.54
N ALA A 122 14.90 -2.72 -13.29
CA ALA A 122 13.52 -3.05 -12.89
C ALA A 122 13.46 -3.87 -11.59
N VAL A 123 14.49 -4.72 -11.33
CA VAL A 123 14.57 -5.48 -10.07
C VAL A 123 14.69 -4.55 -8.86
N THR A 124 15.52 -3.52 -8.96
CA THR A 124 15.69 -2.55 -7.87
C THR A 124 14.44 -1.70 -7.68
N THR A 125 13.80 -1.30 -8.77
CA THR A 125 12.53 -0.55 -8.75
C THR A 125 11.42 -1.38 -8.12
N MET A 126 11.33 -2.67 -8.46
CA MET A 126 10.37 -3.60 -7.88
C MET A 126 10.56 -3.77 -6.37
N ASP A 127 11.81 -3.94 -5.91
CA ASP A 127 12.12 -4.04 -4.47
C ASP A 127 11.74 -2.77 -3.71
N ALA A 128 11.99 -1.60 -4.29
CA ALA A 128 11.59 -0.33 -3.71
C ALA A 128 10.05 -0.22 -3.65
N ALA A 129 9.35 -0.57 -4.73
CA ALA A 129 7.89 -0.55 -4.79
C ALA A 129 7.26 -1.49 -3.76
N ILE A 130 7.80 -2.70 -3.56
CA ILE A 130 7.32 -3.65 -2.55
C ILE A 130 7.42 -3.05 -1.14
N ARG A 131 8.56 -2.42 -0.80
CA ARG A 131 8.74 -1.76 0.49
C ARG A 131 7.75 -0.62 0.70
N GLN A 132 7.54 0.20 -0.31
CA GLN A 132 6.57 1.31 -0.30
C GLN A 132 5.13 0.79 -0.12
N ILE A 133 4.74 -0.23 -0.89
CA ILE A 133 3.41 -0.85 -0.79
C ILE A 133 3.17 -1.37 0.64
N ARG A 134 4.14 -2.07 1.24
CA ARG A 134 4.02 -2.59 2.61
C ARG A 134 3.87 -1.48 3.64
N SER A 135 4.67 -0.41 3.54
CA SER A 135 4.61 0.73 4.46
C SER A 135 3.28 1.45 4.36
N LEU A 136 2.90 1.88 3.15
CA LEU A 136 1.68 2.64 2.89
C LEU A 136 0.41 1.82 3.18
N SER A 137 0.42 0.52 2.88
CA SER A 137 -0.69 -0.38 3.23
C SER A 137 -0.86 -0.51 4.74
N SER A 138 0.24 -0.52 5.50
CA SER A 138 0.17 -0.53 6.97
C SER A 138 -0.35 0.79 7.53
N GLU A 139 0.02 1.91 6.93
CA GLU A 139 -0.44 3.25 7.33
C GLU A 139 -1.94 3.45 7.06
N LEU A 140 -2.41 2.95 5.92
CA LEU A 140 -3.81 3.04 5.48
C LEU A 140 -4.72 1.94 6.07
N GLY A 141 -4.24 1.12 7.00
CA GLY A 141 -5.06 0.10 7.62
C GLY A 141 -5.40 -1.10 6.73
N LEU A 142 -4.68 -1.31 5.63
CA LEU A 142 -4.95 -2.40 4.69
C LEU A 142 -4.34 -3.74 5.09
N THR A 143 -3.46 -3.77 6.10
CA THR A 143 -2.90 -5.04 6.60
C THR A 143 -3.78 -5.64 7.70
N PRO A 144 -3.77 -6.99 7.91
CA PRO A 144 -4.55 -7.61 8.97
C PRO A 144 -4.28 -7.02 10.36
N THR A 145 -3.01 -6.76 10.68
CA THR A 145 -2.61 -6.16 11.95
C THR A 145 -3.07 -4.72 12.11
N SER A 146 -3.02 -3.91 11.06
CA SER A 146 -3.52 -2.54 11.11
C SER A 146 -5.05 -2.50 11.14
N ARG A 147 -5.74 -3.43 10.43
CA ARG A 147 -7.20 -3.57 10.54
C ARG A 147 -7.65 -3.97 11.94
N ALA A 148 -6.97 -4.94 12.57
CA ALA A 148 -7.26 -5.31 13.95
C ALA A 148 -7.09 -4.12 14.91
N SER A 149 -6.07 -3.29 14.67
CA SER A 149 -5.89 -2.05 15.44
C SER A 149 -6.98 -1.00 15.17
N LEU A 150 -7.54 -0.96 13.97
CA LEU A 150 -8.66 -0.06 13.60
C LEU A 150 -9.98 -0.59 14.12
N LEU A 151 -10.23 -1.91 14.02
CA LEU A 151 -11.44 -2.56 14.52
C LEU A 151 -11.58 -2.47 16.04
N SER A 152 -10.46 -2.53 16.77
CA SER A 152 -10.48 -2.28 18.22
C SER A 152 -10.90 -0.84 18.59
N LEU A 153 -10.90 0.08 17.62
CA LEU A 153 -11.36 1.46 17.78
C LEU A 153 -12.87 1.62 17.55
N THR A 154 -13.46 0.80 16.66
CA THR A 154 -14.87 0.86 16.32
C THR A 154 -15.72 -0.04 17.22
N ALA A 155 -15.19 -1.16 17.70
CA ALA A 155 -15.90 -2.10 18.56
C ALA A 155 -16.18 -1.55 19.96
N ASP A 156 -15.41 -0.58 20.45
CA ASP A 156 -15.64 0.06 21.75
C ASP A 156 -16.67 1.22 21.69
N GLY A 157 -17.24 1.50 20.52
CA GLY A 157 -18.27 2.54 20.32
C GLY A 157 -19.71 2.00 20.30
N GLU A 158 -19.90 0.71 20.10
CA GLU A 158 -21.18 0.02 20.18
C GLU A 158 -21.13 -0.97 21.34
N SER A 159 -21.60 -0.55 22.48
CA SER A 159 -21.88 -1.42 23.59
C SER A 159 -23.02 -2.37 23.20
N ASP A 160 -22.70 -3.67 23.26
CA ASP A 160 -23.60 -4.75 23.62
C ASP A 160 -24.72 -5.10 22.61
N ASP A 161 -24.58 -6.25 22.01
CA ASP A 161 -25.53 -7.23 21.48
C ASP A 161 -25.17 -7.81 20.10
N GLY A 162 -23.90 -8.04 19.81
CA GLY A 162 -23.47 -8.84 18.64
C GLY A 162 -22.53 -9.99 19.01
N PRO A 163 -22.63 -11.17 18.34
CA PRO A 163 -21.75 -12.29 18.65
C PRO A 163 -20.29 -11.89 18.47
N SER A 164 -19.48 -12.18 19.48
CA SER A 164 -18.04 -11.95 19.48
C SER A 164 -17.38 -12.60 18.25
N LEU A 165 -16.32 -11.95 17.70
CA LEU A 165 -15.54 -12.54 16.60
C LEU A 165 -15.02 -13.94 16.96
N ALA A 166 -14.85 -14.25 18.25
CA ALA A 166 -14.52 -15.57 18.77
C ALA A 166 -15.67 -16.55 18.56
N ASP A 167 -16.92 -16.12 18.68
CA ASP A 167 -18.11 -16.95 18.46
C ASP A 167 -18.34 -17.24 16.98
N MET A 168 -17.97 -16.32 16.10
CA MET A 168 -18.02 -16.52 14.64
C MET A 168 -16.92 -17.47 14.13
N LEU A 169 -15.79 -17.56 14.82
CA LEU A 169 -14.67 -18.47 14.46
C LEU A 169 -14.82 -19.85 15.10
N SER A 170 -15.59 -20.01 16.18
CA SER A 170 -15.85 -21.29 16.84
C SER A 170 -17.02 -22.08 16.25
N GLY A 171 -17.80 -21.48 15.33
CA GLY A 171 -18.96 -22.09 14.68
C GLY A 171 -18.65 -22.91 13.41
N GLY A 172 -17.41 -23.29 13.17
CA GLY A 172 -16.95 -23.99 11.95
C GLY A 172 -16.33 -25.35 12.17
N ASP A 173 -16.83 -26.14 13.10
CA ASP A 173 -16.54 -27.58 13.17
C ASP A 173 -17.75 -28.37 12.64
N ASP A 174 -17.81 -28.50 11.32
CA ASP A 174 -18.55 -29.57 10.62
C ASP A 174 -18.04 -29.65 9.18
N PHE A 175 -16.90 -30.31 8.97
CA PHE A 175 -16.58 -31.07 7.75
C PHE A 175 -15.62 -32.22 8.11
#